data_b73baf32c0c28f77a4748fc710b1877e
#
_entry.id   b73baf32c0c28f77a4748fc710b1877e
#
_cell.length_a   1.000
_cell.length_b   1.000
_cell.length_c   1.000
_cell.angle_alpha   90.00
_cell.angle_beta   90.00
_cell.angle_gamma   90.00
#
_symmetry.space_group_name_H-M   'P 1'
#
loop_
_entity.id
_entity.type
_entity.pdbx_description
1 polymer ?
#
loop_
_entity_poly.entity_id
_entity_poly.type
_entity_poly.pdbx_seq_one_letter_code
_entity_poly.pdbx_strand_id
1 'polypeptide(L)'
;MTTPSGSIKASDIRDEFGQEAGGVRLGSYLVSQTKGELTLAIGDGVPTSGPISFGNLAGKRLNIVVDYYGDNANLNRAANGDNTMNAKTRYNDQNDRVSVIGGLKSKPSNTAPHRVRIHVNQNIGGKSGDIYTCALRTGNWDNGTDLILDVGGEGAIYGGGGHGGQGGDVDSSGHSGEDGASALGIDYNGTTVNVGSGGLIRCGFGLSLIHI
;
A
#
# COMPACT_ATOMS: atom_id res chain seq x y z
N MET A 1 6.17 -18.45 -3.42
CA MET A 1 5.71 -19.86 -3.25
C MET A 1 4.53 -19.84 -2.31
N THR A 2 3.88 -20.95 -2.12
CA THR A 2 2.77 -21.11 -1.17
C THR A 2 2.96 -22.46 -0.49
N THR A 3 2.74 -22.54 0.81
CA THR A 3 2.78 -23.85 1.49
C THR A 3 1.71 -24.78 0.92
N PRO A 4 1.94 -26.10 0.90
CA PRO A 4 0.93 -27.05 0.46
C PRO A 4 -0.39 -26.88 1.25
N SER A 5 -1.52 -27.10 0.58
CA SER A 5 -2.85 -27.03 1.23
C SER A 5 -3.23 -28.32 1.99
N GLY A 6 -2.45 -29.40 1.81
CA GLY A 6 -2.63 -30.68 2.49
C GLY A 6 -1.60 -30.87 3.61
N SER A 7 -0.93 -32.03 3.61
CA SER A 7 0.14 -32.30 4.58
C SER A 7 1.29 -31.33 4.39
N ILE A 8 1.64 -30.61 5.44
CA ILE A 8 2.69 -29.60 5.46
C ILE A 8 3.84 -30.06 6.36
N LYS A 9 5.09 -29.83 5.93
CA LYS A 9 6.31 -30.14 6.66
C LYS A 9 6.96 -28.88 7.20
N ALA A 10 7.84 -29.00 8.19
CA ALA A 10 8.61 -27.89 8.71
C ALA A 10 9.49 -27.22 7.63
N SER A 11 9.99 -28.01 6.66
CA SER A 11 10.70 -27.47 5.50
C SER A 11 9.86 -26.50 4.67
N ASP A 12 8.59 -26.83 4.44
CA ASP A 12 7.71 -26.01 3.63
C ASP A 12 7.44 -24.65 4.31
N ILE A 13 7.31 -24.67 5.64
CA ILE A 13 7.17 -23.46 6.46
C ILE A 13 8.43 -22.62 6.39
N ARG A 14 9.60 -23.21 6.58
CA ARG A 14 10.89 -22.55 6.50
C ARG A 14 11.11 -21.89 5.13
N ASP A 15 10.83 -22.63 4.08
CA ASP A 15 11.11 -22.18 2.71
C ASP A 15 10.19 -21.02 2.31
N GLU A 16 8.94 -21.02 2.80
CA GLU A 16 8.00 -19.93 2.55
C GLU A 16 8.23 -18.74 3.49
N PHE A 17 8.26 -18.97 4.80
CA PHE A 17 8.20 -17.89 5.81
C PHE A 17 9.54 -17.57 6.49
N GLY A 18 10.57 -18.39 6.27
CA GLY A 18 11.82 -18.30 6.98
C GLY A 18 11.80 -19.07 8.31
N GLN A 19 12.87 -18.96 9.08
CA GLN A 19 13.02 -19.58 10.41
C GLN A 19 13.95 -18.80 11.30
N GLU A 20 13.83 -18.99 12.61
CA GLU A 20 14.82 -18.52 13.59
C GLU A 20 16.12 -19.33 13.53
N ALA A 21 17.19 -18.82 14.14
CA ALA A 21 18.49 -19.49 14.20
C ALA A 21 18.42 -20.90 14.81
N GLY A 22 17.45 -21.17 15.68
CA GLY A 22 17.21 -22.48 16.31
C GLY A 22 16.30 -23.42 15.53
N GLY A 23 15.89 -23.08 14.32
CA GLY A 23 14.98 -23.87 13.49
C GLY A 23 13.54 -23.36 13.49
N VAL A 24 12.63 -24.18 12.90
CA VAL A 24 11.20 -23.83 12.79
C VAL A 24 10.54 -23.98 14.17
N ARG A 25 10.10 -22.84 14.73
CA ARG A 25 9.29 -22.79 15.95
C ARG A 25 7.93 -22.20 15.61
N LEU A 26 6.86 -22.97 15.78
CA LEU A 26 5.52 -22.51 15.39
C LEU A 26 5.11 -21.20 16.05
N GLY A 27 5.47 -20.97 17.30
CA GLY A 27 5.18 -19.73 18.02
C GLY A 27 5.74 -18.47 17.34
N SER A 28 6.81 -18.59 16.56
CA SER A 28 7.41 -17.46 15.84
C SER A 28 6.56 -16.99 14.65
N TYR A 29 5.58 -17.79 14.22
CA TYR A 29 4.64 -17.45 13.14
C TYR A 29 3.32 -16.90 13.67
N LEU A 30 3.17 -16.77 14.97
CA LEU A 30 2.10 -15.98 15.54
C LEU A 30 2.29 -14.53 15.11
N VAL A 31 1.38 -14.04 14.31
CA VAL A 31 1.44 -12.68 13.77
C VAL A 31 1.06 -11.71 14.89
N SER A 32 2.04 -11.34 15.71
CA SER A 32 1.85 -10.37 16.78
C SER A 32 1.48 -9.00 16.20
N GLN A 33 0.30 -8.54 16.56
CA GLN A 33 -0.29 -7.30 16.05
C GLN A 33 0.10 -6.09 16.89
N THR A 34 1.35 -5.78 16.99
CA THR A 34 1.73 -4.46 17.53
C THR A 34 1.52 -3.33 16.53
N LYS A 35 1.38 -3.67 15.26
CA LYS A 35 1.02 -2.75 14.18
C LYS A 35 0.06 -3.54 13.29
N GLY A 36 -1.16 -3.10 13.08
CA GLY A 36 -2.23 -3.81 12.38
C GLY A 36 -1.89 -4.46 11.02
N GLU A 37 -0.75 -4.08 10.47
CA GLU A 37 -0.22 -4.52 9.17
C GLU A 37 0.37 -5.94 9.19
N LEU A 38 0.84 -6.42 10.34
CA LEU A 38 1.52 -7.73 10.41
C LEU A 38 0.57 -8.90 10.15
N THR A 39 -0.74 -8.74 10.40
CA THR A 39 -1.73 -9.75 10.01
C THR A 39 -1.79 -9.97 8.51
N LEU A 40 -1.40 -8.97 7.73
CA LEU A 40 -1.37 -9.06 6.28
C LEU A 40 -0.19 -9.89 5.76
N ALA A 41 0.83 -10.11 6.60
CA ALA A 41 2.07 -10.76 6.16
C ALA A 41 1.90 -12.27 5.86
N ILE A 42 1.00 -12.97 6.54
CA ILE A 42 0.70 -14.39 6.23
C ILE A 42 -0.70 -14.56 5.62
N GLY A 43 -1.57 -13.60 5.82
CA GLY A 43 -2.97 -13.67 5.40
C GLY A 43 -3.90 -14.22 6.48
N ASP A 44 -5.17 -14.31 6.15
CA ASP A 44 -6.24 -14.59 7.09
C ASP A 44 -6.17 -16.02 7.67
N GLY A 45 -6.62 -16.15 8.90
CA GLY A 45 -6.76 -17.44 9.59
C GLY A 45 -5.50 -17.97 10.27
N VAL A 46 -4.39 -17.22 10.27
CA VAL A 46 -3.25 -17.51 11.14
C VAL A 46 -3.49 -16.87 12.50
N PRO A 47 -3.40 -17.62 13.61
CA PRO A 47 -3.62 -17.06 14.94
C PRO A 47 -2.67 -15.92 15.26
N THR A 48 -3.16 -14.91 15.94
CA THR A 48 -2.35 -13.77 16.44
C THR A 48 -1.84 -14.01 17.86
N SER A 49 -2.43 -14.98 18.56
CA SER A 49 -2.06 -15.41 19.91
C SER A 49 -2.56 -16.83 20.17
N GLY A 50 -2.06 -17.46 21.22
CA GLY A 50 -2.48 -18.80 21.64
C GLY A 50 -1.87 -19.94 20.81
N PRO A 51 -2.49 -21.11 20.79
CA PRO A 51 -1.94 -22.27 20.11
C PRO A 51 -1.94 -22.10 18.59
N ILE A 52 -0.82 -22.45 17.96
CA ILE A 52 -0.66 -22.51 16.51
C ILE A 52 -0.23 -23.93 16.10
N SER A 53 -0.77 -24.41 15.00
CA SER A 53 -0.46 -25.72 14.43
C SER A 53 0.04 -25.59 12.98
N PHE A 54 0.60 -26.68 12.46
CA PHE A 54 0.95 -26.75 11.03
C PHE A 54 -0.26 -26.49 10.14
N GLY A 55 -1.46 -26.94 10.54
CA GLY A 55 -2.68 -26.71 9.78
C GLY A 55 -3.03 -25.23 9.60
N ASN A 56 -2.66 -24.37 10.56
CA ASN A 56 -2.90 -22.93 10.43
C ASN A 56 -2.03 -22.30 9.34
N LEU A 57 -0.90 -22.90 8.99
CA LEU A 57 0.02 -22.45 7.97
C LEU A 57 -0.15 -23.16 6.62
N ALA A 58 -0.98 -24.19 6.57
CA ALA A 58 -1.25 -24.93 5.34
C ALA A 58 -1.98 -24.04 4.31
N GLY A 59 -1.52 -24.05 3.06
CA GLY A 59 -2.08 -23.24 1.98
C GLY A 59 -1.81 -21.73 2.12
N LYS A 60 -1.02 -21.33 3.11
CA LYS A 60 -0.66 -19.91 3.30
C LYS A 60 0.58 -19.53 2.50
N ARG A 61 0.68 -18.27 2.17
CA ARG A 61 1.86 -17.70 1.48
C ARG A 61 2.33 -16.45 2.22
N LEU A 62 3.62 -16.19 2.07
CA LEU A 62 4.20 -14.95 2.56
C LEU A 62 3.67 -13.78 1.74
N ASN A 63 3.18 -12.78 2.42
CA ASN A 63 2.89 -11.48 1.85
C ASN A 63 3.99 -10.51 2.28
N ILE A 64 4.43 -9.67 1.34
CA ILE A 64 5.30 -8.54 1.63
C ILE A 64 4.39 -7.33 1.75
N VAL A 65 4.40 -6.67 2.91
CA VAL A 65 3.54 -5.52 3.17
C VAL A 65 4.33 -4.23 3.00
N VAL A 66 3.93 -3.39 2.07
CA VAL A 66 4.41 -2.02 1.91
C VAL A 66 3.41 -1.12 2.60
N ASP A 67 3.79 -0.56 3.75
CA ASP A 67 2.85 0.07 4.64
C ASP A 67 2.89 1.59 4.59
N TYR A 68 1.70 2.18 4.57
CA TYR A 68 1.43 3.61 4.69
C TYR A 68 0.67 3.89 5.99
N TYR A 69 1.33 3.63 7.14
CA TYR A 69 0.78 3.85 8.47
C TYR A 69 1.63 4.85 9.25
N GLY A 70 0.98 5.75 10.00
CA GLY A 70 1.66 6.69 10.90
C GLY A 70 2.54 7.72 10.21
N ASP A 71 2.56 7.74 8.89
CA ASP A 71 3.15 8.87 8.17
C ASP A 71 2.20 10.05 8.29
N ASN A 72 2.71 11.19 8.69
CA ASN A 72 2.04 12.46 8.41
C ASN A 72 2.12 12.68 6.90
N ALA A 73 1.45 11.84 6.11
CA ALA A 73 1.20 12.05 4.70
C ALA A 73 0.26 13.24 4.62
N ASN A 74 0.82 14.39 4.94
CA ASN A 74 0.14 15.65 4.91
C ASN A 74 -0.45 15.81 3.51
N LEU A 75 -1.70 16.22 3.44
CA LEU A 75 -2.39 16.65 2.23
C LEU A 75 -1.59 17.73 1.43
N ASN A 76 -0.44 18.13 1.92
CA ASN A 76 0.43 19.20 1.41
C ASN A 76 1.87 18.74 1.14
N ARG A 77 2.10 17.59 0.53
CA ARG A 77 3.44 17.18 0.09
C ARG A 77 4.08 18.08 -0.99
N ALA A 78 3.34 19.03 -1.48
CA ALA A 78 3.86 20.07 -2.39
C ALA A 78 5.11 20.81 -1.88
N ALA A 79 5.32 20.85 -0.56
CA ALA A 79 6.46 21.56 0.02
C ALA A 79 7.80 20.83 -0.19
N ASN A 80 7.82 19.56 -0.50
CA ASN A 80 9.04 18.73 -0.60
C ASN A 80 9.37 18.26 -2.03
N GLY A 81 8.66 18.74 -3.05
CA GLY A 81 8.93 18.36 -4.45
C GLY A 81 8.44 16.95 -4.86
N ASP A 82 7.99 16.14 -3.92
CA ASP A 82 7.43 14.80 -4.20
C ASP A 82 5.96 14.92 -4.61
N ASN A 83 5.74 14.91 -5.91
CA ASN A 83 4.41 15.12 -6.49
C ASN A 83 3.50 13.87 -6.36
N THR A 84 4.08 12.71 -6.18
CA THR A 84 3.37 11.43 -6.16
C THR A 84 4.07 10.45 -5.22
N MET A 85 3.32 9.78 -4.36
CA MET A 85 3.84 8.62 -3.64
C MET A 85 3.91 7.41 -4.57
N ASN A 86 5.03 6.68 -4.54
CA ASN A 86 5.22 5.48 -5.35
C ASN A 86 5.55 4.28 -4.44
N ALA A 87 4.70 3.25 -4.51
CA ALA A 87 4.84 2.10 -3.63
C ALA A 87 6.07 1.25 -3.94
N LYS A 88 6.49 1.14 -5.21
CA LYS A 88 7.72 0.42 -5.57
C LYS A 88 8.98 1.16 -5.07
N THR A 89 9.00 2.48 -5.18
CA THR A 89 10.08 3.30 -4.60
C THR A 89 10.15 3.10 -3.09
N ARG A 90 8.99 3.15 -2.40
CA ARG A 90 8.92 2.90 -0.97
C ARG A 90 9.43 1.50 -0.60
N TYR A 91 9.07 0.48 -1.38
CA TYR A 91 9.61 -0.86 -1.22
C TYR A 91 11.13 -0.89 -1.34
N ASN A 92 11.70 -0.20 -2.31
CA ASN A 92 13.13 -0.19 -2.55
C ASN A 92 13.91 0.53 -1.45
N ASP A 93 13.44 1.69 -1.02
CA ASP A 93 14.22 2.67 -0.25
C ASP A 93 13.93 2.64 1.26
N GLN A 94 12.76 2.16 1.68
CA GLN A 94 12.32 2.25 3.08
C GLN A 94 12.11 0.86 3.71
N ASN A 95 13.17 0.31 4.27
CA ASN A 95 13.11 -1.01 4.92
C ASN A 95 12.21 -1.07 6.17
N ASP A 96 12.07 0.04 6.90
CA ASP A 96 11.22 0.17 8.08
C ASP A 96 9.73 0.20 7.75
N ARG A 97 9.40 0.44 6.48
CA ARG A 97 8.03 0.46 5.96
C ARG A 97 7.66 -0.77 5.14
N VAL A 98 8.56 -1.74 5.10
CA VAL A 98 8.34 -3.02 4.43
C VAL A 98 8.42 -4.12 5.46
N SER A 99 7.28 -4.69 5.80
CA SER A 99 7.17 -5.77 6.76
C SER A 99 7.28 -7.13 6.07
N VAL A 100 8.18 -7.94 6.57
CA VAL A 100 8.24 -9.38 6.31
C VAL A 100 8.19 -10.06 7.66
N ILE A 101 7.47 -11.15 7.77
CA ILE A 101 7.18 -11.82 9.04
C ILE A 101 8.33 -11.79 10.04
N GLY A 102 8.09 -11.11 11.16
CA GLY A 102 8.83 -11.28 12.42
C GLY A 102 10.36 -11.21 12.34
N GLY A 103 10.94 -10.66 11.28
CA GLY A 103 12.38 -10.73 11.04
C GLY A 103 12.90 -12.13 10.67
N LEU A 104 12.01 -13.12 10.48
CA LEU A 104 12.36 -14.48 10.11
C LEU A 104 12.87 -14.59 8.68
N LYS A 105 12.46 -13.68 7.84
CA LYS A 105 12.88 -13.60 6.44
C LYS A 105 13.20 -12.15 6.07
N SER A 106 14.35 -11.94 5.46
CA SER A 106 14.73 -10.63 4.95
C SER A 106 13.83 -10.21 3.78
N LYS A 107 13.68 -8.91 3.58
CA LYS A 107 13.01 -8.34 2.40
C LYS A 107 13.65 -8.91 1.13
N PRO A 108 12.90 -9.58 0.23
CA PRO A 108 13.44 -10.08 -1.01
C PRO A 108 13.93 -8.92 -1.91
N SER A 109 14.99 -9.14 -2.66
CA SER A 109 15.47 -8.19 -3.67
C SER A 109 14.57 -8.19 -4.92
N ASN A 110 13.95 -9.34 -5.21
CA ASN A 110 12.99 -9.52 -6.30
C ASN A 110 11.62 -9.87 -5.72
N THR A 111 10.58 -9.20 -6.16
CA THR A 111 9.22 -9.41 -5.66
C THR A 111 8.47 -10.56 -6.34
N ALA A 112 8.93 -11.01 -7.50
CA ALA A 112 8.38 -12.22 -8.11
C ALA A 112 8.98 -13.49 -7.46
N PRO A 113 8.20 -14.55 -7.22
CA PRO A 113 6.74 -14.70 -7.43
C PRO A 113 5.93 -14.40 -6.15
N HIS A 114 6.34 -13.43 -5.36
CA HIS A 114 5.71 -13.11 -4.07
C HIS A 114 4.43 -12.29 -4.26
N ARG A 115 3.58 -12.34 -3.24
CA ARG A 115 2.48 -11.40 -3.09
C ARG A 115 2.99 -10.16 -2.37
N VAL A 116 2.74 -8.99 -2.95
CA VAL A 116 2.99 -7.69 -2.33
C VAL A 116 1.66 -7.04 -2.02
N ARG A 117 1.49 -6.61 -0.77
CA ARG A 117 0.31 -5.86 -0.33
C ARG A 117 0.73 -4.43 0.00
N ILE A 118 0.22 -3.48 -0.76
CA ILE A 118 0.33 -2.07 -0.45
C ILE A 118 -0.80 -1.74 0.50
N HIS A 119 -0.48 -1.47 1.76
CA HIS A 119 -1.47 -1.21 2.80
C HIS A 119 -1.56 0.28 3.12
N VAL A 120 -2.71 0.88 2.86
CA VAL A 120 -2.99 2.29 3.13
C VAL A 120 -3.98 2.38 4.28
N ASN A 121 -3.48 2.78 5.46
CA ASN A 121 -4.29 2.98 6.66
C ASN A 121 -4.14 4.40 7.22
N GLN A 122 -4.03 5.36 6.32
CA GLN A 122 -3.93 6.79 6.60
C GLN A 122 -4.35 7.59 5.36
N ASN A 123 -4.47 8.89 5.52
CA ASN A 123 -4.77 9.79 4.40
C ASN A 123 -3.53 10.07 3.56
N ILE A 124 -3.63 9.83 2.25
CA ILE A 124 -2.63 10.20 1.25
C ILE A 124 -3.25 11.26 0.35
N GLY A 125 -2.64 12.44 0.29
CA GLY A 125 -3.10 13.56 -0.54
C GLY A 125 -2.18 13.80 -1.74
N GLY A 126 -2.76 14.12 -2.88
CA GLY A 126 -2.06 14.58 -4.07
C GLY A 126 -1.71 16.06 -4.02
N LYS A 127 -0.84 16.50 -4.92
CA LYS A 127 -0.48 17.91 -5.09
C LYS A 127 -1.63 18.68 -5.74
N SER A 128 -1.96 19.83 -5.20
CA SER A 128 -2.92 20.74 -5.81
C SER A 128 -2.34 21.40 -7.07
N GLY A 129 -3.19 21.65 -8.06
CA GLY A 129 -2.82 22.35 -9.29
C GLY A 129 -1.92 21.56 -10.25
N ASP A 130 -1.91 20.23 -10.16
CA ASP A 130 -1.15 19.38 -11.08
C ASP A 130 -1.97 18.18 -11.51
N ILE A 131 -2.65 18.32 -12.64
CA ILE A 131 -3.54 17.28 -13.22
C ILE A 131 -2.79 16.05 -13.72
N TYR A 132 -1.47 16.15 -13.93
CA TYR A 132 -0.64 15.07 -14.48
C TYR A 132 -0.08 14.15 -13.40
N THR A 133 -0.25 14.51 -12.12
CA THR A 133 0.16 13.69 -10.99
C THR A 133 -1.02 12.97 -10.36
N CYS A 134 -0.71 11.93 -9.60
CA CYS A 134 -1.68 11.28 -8.72
C CYS A 134 -1.12 11.21 -7.29
N ALA A 135 -2.00 11.04 -6.31
CA ALA A 135 -1.57 10.99 -4.92
C ALA A 135 -0.71 9.75 -4.63
N LEU A 136 -1.10 8.60 -5.14
CA LEU A 136 -0.39 7.32 -5.01
C LEU A 136 -0.25 6.64 -6.36
N ARG A 137 0.95 6.15 -6.66
CA ARG A 137 1.20 5.19 -7.74
C ARG A 137 1.56 3.83 -7.19
N THR A 138 1.06 2.78 -7.82
CA THR A 138 1.47 1.41 -7.47
C THR A 138 2.94 1.16 -7.82
N GLY A 139 3.43 1.78 -8.87
CA GLY A 139 4.79 1.60 -9.40
C GLY A 139 4.94 0.34 -10.24
N ASN A 140 6.11 0.19 -10.86
CA ASN A 140 6.47 -0.96 -11.70
C ASN A 140 7.07 -2.08 -10.84
N TRP A 141 6.49 -3.25 -10.88
CA TRP A 141 6.90 -4.42 -10.11
C TRP A 141 7.50 -5.49 -11.01
N ASP A 142 8.26 -6.40 -10.40
CA ASP A 142 8.86 -7.51 -11.15
C ASP A 142 7.78 -8.40 -11.75
N ASN A 143 7.96 -8.84 -12.99
CA ASN A 143 6.98 -9.66 -13.69
C ASN A 143 6.68 -10.95 -12.90
N GLY A 144 5.41 -11.23 -12.67
CA GLY A 144 4.94 -12.35 -11.83
C GLY A 144 4.72 -11.99 -10.36
N THR A 145 4.86 -10.72 -9.96
CA THR A 145 4.41 -10.22 -8.65
C THR A 145 2.88 -10.24 -8.60
N ASP A 146 2.33 -10.79 -7.51
CA ASP A 146 0.89 -10.70 -7.21
C ASP A 146 0.67 -9.43 -6.36
N LEU A 147 0.19 -8.36 -7.00
CA LEU A 147 0.08 -7.04 -6.38
C LEU A 147 -1.34 -6.75 -5.91
N ILE A 148 -1.47 -6.40 -4.64
CA ILE A 148 -2.73 -6.00 -4.01
C ILE A 148 -2.56 -4.62 -3.37
N LEU A 149 -3.46 -3.71 -3.65
CA LEU A 149 -3.62 -2.45 -2.92
C LEU A 149 -4.81 -2.60 -1.98
N ASP A 150 -4.54 -2.53 -0.68
CA ASP A 150 -5.57 -2.53 0.37
C ASP A 150 -5.69 -1.13 0.96
N VAL A 151 -6.83 -0.50 0.80
CA VAL A 151 -7.17 0.77 1.47
C VAL A 151 -8.02 0.42 2.68
N GLY A 152 -7.43 0.52 3.87
CA GLY A 152 -8.07 0.19 5.13
C GLY A 152 -9.18 1.16 5.52
N GLY A 153 -9.92 0.85 6.59
CA GLY A 153 -11.05 1.65 7.02
C GLY A 153 -10.73 3.08 7.49
N GLU A 154 -9.47 3.33 7.85
CA GLU A 154 -8.96 4.67 8.17
C GLU A 154 -8.13 5.27 7.02
N GLY A 155 -7.95 4.51 5.92
CA GLY A 155 -7.16 4.89 4.78
C GLY A 155 -7.97 5.68 3.76
N ALA A 156 -7.38 6.74 3.23
CA ALA A 156 -7.96 7.44 2.09
C ALA A 156 -6.88 7.96 1.15
N ILE A 157 -7.18 7.93 -0.15
CA ILE A 157 -6.32 8.45 -1.20
C ILE A 157 -7.09 9.56 -1.91
N TYR A 158 -6.57 10.78 -1.84
CA TYR A 158 -7.21 11.96 -2.41
C TYR A 158 -6.34 12.55 -3.52
N GLY A 159 -6.87 12.75 -4.71
CA GLY A 159 -6.25 13.58 -5.73
C GLY A 159 -6.16 15.04 -5.29
N GLY A 160 -5.17 15.76 -5.79
CA GLY A 160 -5.06 17.20 -5.54
C GLY A 160 -6.19 17.99 -6.20
N GLY A 161 -6.68 19.03 -5.56
CA GLY A 161 -7.63 19.95 -6.17
C GLY A 161 -6.99 20.81 -7.27
N GLY A 162 -7.75 21.21 -8.28
CA GLY A 162 -7.33 22.22 -9.26
C GLY A 162 -7.21 23.62 -8.62
N HIS A 163 -6.42 24.49 -9.22
CA HIS A 163 -6.39 25.91 -8.83
C HIS A 163 -7.67 26.62 -9.32
N GLY A 164 -8.14 27.57 -8.54
CA GLY A 164 -9.21 28.47 -8.98
C GLY A 164 -8.78 29.27 -10.19
N GLY A 165 -9.72 29.56 -11.07
CA GLY A 165 -9.47 30.46 -12.19
C GLY A 165 -9.16 31.90 -11.70
N GLN A 166 -8.40 32.63 -12.49
CA GLN A 166 -8.15 34.06 -12.24
C GLN A 166 -9.38 34.85 -12.64
N GLY A 167 -9.84 35.74 -11.76
CA GLY A 167 -10.90 36.68 -12.09
C GLY A 167 -10.51 37.60 -13.25
N GLY A 168 -11.49 37.95 -14.11
CA GLY A 168 -11.32 38.99 -15.10
C GLY A 168 -11.32 40.40 -14.46
N ASP A 169 -10.76 41.36 -15.14
CA ASP A 169 -10.91 42.79 -14.86
C ASP A 169 -11.67 43.51 -15.99
N VAL A 170 -11.76 44.83 -15.92
CA VAL A 170 -12.55 45.61 -16.89
C VAL A 170 -12.08 45.47 -18.34
N ASP A 171 -10.85 45.00 -18.56
CA ASP A 171 -10.21 44.91 -19.87
C ASP A 171 -9.83 43.48 -20.28
N SER A 172 -10.01 42.48 -19.39
CA SER A 172 -9.65 41.09 -19.67
C SER A 172 -10.68 40.10 -19.15
N SER A 173 -10.91 39.04 -19.93
CA SER A 173 -11.73 37.93 -19.50
C SER A 173 -10.98 37.13 -18.42
N GLY A 174 -11.72 36.64 -17.44
CA GLY A 174 -11.19 35.67 -16.47
C GLY A 174 -10.76 34.36 -17.10
N HIS A 175 -9.89 33.65 -16.44
CA HIS A 175 -9.46 32.31 -16.83
C HIS A 175 -10.28 31.24 -16.10
N SER A 176 -10.54 30.13 -16.78
CA SER A 176 -11.15 28.96 -16.16
C SER A 176 -10.27 28.40 -15.05
N GLY A 177 -10.87 27.82 -14.03
CA GLY A 177 -10.13 27.01 -13.05
C GLY A 177 -9.51 25.77 -13.68
N GLU A 178 -8.55 25.21 -13.01
CA GLU A 178 -7.90 23.95 -13.41
C GLU A 178 -8.66 22.74 -12.93
N ASP A 179 -8.49 21.63 -13.64
CA ASP A 179 -9.03 20.33 -13.25
C ASP A 179 -8.27 19.77 -12.03
N GLY A 180 -8.94 18.95 -11.24
CA GLY A 180 -8.30 18.22 -10.14
C GLY A 180 -7.50 17.02 -10.63
N ALA A 181 -6.50 16.65 -9.84
CA ALA A 181 -5.62 15.51 -10.11
C ALA A 181 -6.26 14.16 -9.76
N SER A 182 -5.72 13.09 -10.33
CA SER A 182 -6.12 11.72 -9.99
C SER A 182 -5.67 11.33 -8.58
N ALA A 183 -6.44 10.47 -7.92
CA ALA A 183 -6.04 9.90 -6.63
C ALA A 183 -5.02 8.78 -6.81
N LEU A 184 -5.29 7.84 -7.71
CA LEU A 184 -4.53 6.60 -7.87
C LEU A 184 -4.06 6.42 -9.30
N GLY A 185 -2.78 6.08 -9.46
CA GLY A 185 -2.18 5.59 -10.69
C GLY A 185 -1.80 4.12 -10.55
N ILE A 186 -2.29 3.29 -11.48
CA ILE A 186 -1.95 1.86 -11.53
C ILE A 186 -0.95 1.65 -12.66
N ASP A 187 0.30 1.36 -12.29
CA ASP A 187 1.39 1.20 -13.24
C ASP A 187 1.71 -0.29 -13.53
N TYR A 188 1.13 -1.21 -12.76
CA TYR A 188 1.36 -2.64 -12.90
C TYR A 188 0.07 -3.38 -13.26
N ASN A 189 0.11 -4.11 -14.39
CA ASN A 189 -1.04 -4.86 -14.88
C ASN A 189 -1.40 -6.01 -13.92
N GLY A 190 -2.69 -6.24 -13.70
CA GLY A 190 -3.16 -7.28 -12.78
C GLY A 190 -3.16 -6.86 -11.30
N THR A 191 -3.00 -5.57 -11.00
CA THR A 191 -3.17 -5.04 -9.64
C THR A 191 -4.62 -5.23 -9.17
N THR A 192 -4.79 -5.88 -8.02
CA THR A 192 -6.07 -5.95 -7.32
C THR A 192 -6.20 -4.77 -6.36
N VAL A 193 -7.33 -4.08 -6.39
CA VAL A 193 -7.60 -2.96 -5.47
C VAL A 193 -8.77 -3.33 -4.57
N ASN A 194 -8.52 -3.37 -3.27
CA ASN A 194 -9.50 -3.61 -2.23
C ASN A 194 -9.71 -2.31 -1.43
N VAL A 195 -10.95 -1.87 -1.32
CA VAL A 195 -11.33 -0.74 -0.47
C VAL A 195 -12.20 -1.26 0.65
N GLY A 196 -11.66 -1.23 1.87
CA GLY A 196 -12.37 -1.68 3.07
C GLY A 196 -13.52 -0.74 3.45
N SER A 197 -14.36 -1.19 4.39
CA SER A 197 -15.42 -0.34 4.94
C SER A 197 -14.80 0.92 5.58
N GLY A 198 -15.19 2.10 5.11
CA GLY A 198 -14.60 3.38 5.52
C GLY A 198 -13.38 3.83 4.72
N GLY A 199 -12.75 2.92 3.94
CA GLY A 199 -11.68 3.30 3.02
C GLY A 199 -12.22 4.14 1.86
N LEU A 200 -11.37 5.02 1.30
CA LEU A 200 -11.78 5.95 0.27
C LEU A 200 -10.71 6.18 -0.79
N ILE A 201 -11.12 6.21 -2.06
CA ILE A 201 -10.28 6.69 -3.16
C ILE A 201 -11.09 7.76 -3.90
N ARG A 202 -10.60 8.99 -3.94
CA ARG A 202 -11.32 10.13 -4.51
C ARG A 202 -10.39 11.03 -5.31
N CYS A 203 -10.74 11.34 -6.55
CA CYS A 203 -10.04 12.34 -7.36
C CYS A 203 -10.21 13.74 -6.75
N GLY A 204 -9.32 14.65 -7.13
CA GLY A 204 -9.44 16.05 -6.81
C GLY A 204 -10.61 16.72 -7.54
N PHE A 205 -11.09 17.81 -7.00
CA PHE A 205 -12.12 18.63 -7.64
C PHE A 205 -11.46 19.78 -8.39
N GLY A 206 -11.95 20.05 -9.60
CA GLY A 206 -11.71 21.32 -10.27
C GLY A 206 -12.45 22.44 -9.52
N LEU A 207 -11.81 23.61 -9.40
CA LEU A 207 -12.45 24.80 -8.85
C LEU A 207 -12.95 25.68 -10.00
N SER A 208 -14.25 25.81 -10.10
CA SER A 208 -14.89 26.80 -10.97
C SER A 208 -15.30 28.01 -10.16
N LEU A 209 -14.85 29.21 -10.56
CA LEU A 209 -15.37 30.46 -10.02
C LEU A 209 -16.73 30.73 -10.66
N ILE A 210 -17.78 30.69 -9.86
CA ILE A 210 -19.08 31.23 -10.26
C ILE A 210 -19.03 32.73 -9.93
N HIS A 211 -18.98 33.58 -10.96
CA HIS A 211 -19.29 34.98 -10.79
C HIS A 211 -20.80 35.15 -10.56
N ILE A 212 -21.15 35.63 -9.41
CA ILE A 212 -22.48 36.14 -9.12
C ILE A 212 -22.49 37.63 -9.44
#